data_cfad6e98713f6c1bfb81783f4a056aa2
#
_entry.id   cfad6e98713f6c1bfb81783f4a056aa2
#
_cell.length_a   1.000
_cell.length_b   1.000
_cell.length_c   1.000
_cell.angle_alpha   90.00
_cell.angle_beta   90.00
_cell.angle_gamma   90.00
#
_symmetry.space_group_name_H-M   'P 1'
#
loop_
_entity.id
_entity.type
_entity.pdbx_description
1 polymer ?
#
loop_
_entity_poly.entity_id
_entity_poly.type
_entity_poly.pdbx_seq_one_letter_code
_entity_poly.pdbx_strand_id
1 'polypeptide(L)'
;MKPRELVERWIVAFNNGDAELIAEYYAEEAINHQVAQSPVEGKAAIKEMFRREFSQADMTCLAENIFEDGEWAILEWKDPLGLRGCGFFHVRQDKIIYQRGYWDKLSFSRIHNLPIPDE
;
A
#
# COMPACT_ATOMS: atom_id res chain seq x y z
N MET A 1 14.54 -9.91 8.99
CA MET A 1 14.39 -8.67 8.21
C MET A 1 13.66 -7.63 9.05
N LYS A 2 14.20 -6.43 9.10
CA LYS A 2 13.53 -5.35 9.85
C LYS A 2 12.34 -4.82 9.06
N PRO A 3 11.32 -4.26 9.74
CA PRO A 3 10.14 -3.69 9.05
C PRO A 3 10.49 -2.67 7.97
N ARG A 4 11.44 -1.79 8.22
CA ARG A 4 11.90 -0.82 7.23
C ARG A 4 12.41 -1.50 5.96
N GLU A 5 13.22 -2.52 6.12
CA GLU A 5 13.80 -3.25 4.99
C GLU A 5 12.72 -3.94 4.15
N LEU A 6 11.74 -4.53 4.81
CA LEU A 6 10.61 -5.16 4.12
C LEU A 6 9.82 -4.12 3.32
N VAL A 7 9.56 -2.94 3.91
CA VAL A 7 8.84 -1.87 3.22
C VAL A 7 9.63 -1.36 2.02
N GLU A 8 10.95 -1.26 2.12
CA GLU A 8 11.79 -0.86 0.98
C GLU A 8 11.64 -1.84 -0.19
N ARG A 9 11.61 -3.14 0.10
CA ARG A 9 11.37 -4.17 -0.92
C ARG A 9 9.94 -4.12 -1.47
N TRP A 10 8.98 -3.87 -0.61
CA TRP A 10 7.58 -3.70 -0.98
C TRP A 10 7.41 -2.57 -2.00
N ILE A 11 8.08 -1.44 -1.78
CA ILE A 11 8.04 -0.29 -2.69
C ILE A 11 8.56 -0.67 -4.08
N VAL A 12 9.65 -1.43 -4.15
CA VAL A 12 10.20 -1.88 -5.44
C VAL A 12 9.18 -2.74 -6.19
N ALA A 13 8.57 -3.71 -5.50
CA ALA A 13 7.56 -4.58 -6.10
C ALA A 13 6.34 -3.76 -6.57
N PHE A 14 5.90 -2.82 -5.74
CA PHE A 14 4.79 -1.94 -6.07
C PHE A 14 5.08 -1.12 -7.34
N ASN A 15 6.25 -0.50 -7.40
CA ASN A 15 6.62 0.35 -8.53
C ASN A 15 6.85 -0.44 -9.83
N ASN A 16 7.16 -1.72 -9.71
CA ASN A 16 7.28 -2.60 -10.87
C ASN A 16 5.93 -3.21 -11.29
N GLY A 17 4.87 -2.94 -10.55
CA GLY A 17 3.56 -3.53 -10.83
C GLY A 17 3.54 -5.05 -10.70
N ASP A 18 4.35 -5.58 -9.80
CA ASP A 18 4.53 -7.02 -9.65
C ASP A 18 3.63 -7.56 -8.54
N ALA A 19 2.40 -7.92 -8.90
CA ALA A 19 1.41 -8.41 -7.95
C ALA A 19 1.82 -9.75 -7.31
N GLU A 20 2.51 -10.60 -8.05
CA GLU A 20 2.97 -11.89 -7.53
C GLU A 20 4.01 -11.69 -6.43
N LEU A 21 5.00 -10.83 -6.69
CA LEU A 21 6.06 -10.57 -5.74
C LEU A 21 5.55 -9.80 -4.51
N ILE A 22 4.76 -8.76 -4.71
CA ILE A 22 4.29 -7.95 -3.59
C ILE A 22 3.44 -8.78 -2.62
N ALA A 23 2.65 -9.72 -3.14
CA ALA A 23 1.84 -10.62 -2.31
C ALA A 23 2.71 -11.52 -1.42
N GLU A 24 3.92 -11.85 -1.83
CA GLU A 24 4.82 -12.69 -1.04
C GLU A 24 5.25 -12.02 0.26
N TYR A 25 5.14 -10.70 0.35
CA TYR A 25 5.46 -9.97 1.57
C TYR A 25 4.35 -10.02 2.62
N TYR A 26 3.18 -10.57 2.30
CA TYR A 26 2.03 -10.63 3.20
C TYR A 26 1.88 -12.03 3.81
N ALA A 27 1.52 -12.06 5.09
CA ALA A 27 1.13 -13.30 5.75
C ALA A 27 -0.20 -13.80 5.17
N GLU A 28 -0.48 -15.10 5.31
CA GLU A 28 -1.71 -15.71 4.78
C GLU A 28 -2.97 -15.01 5.32
N GLU A 29 -2.93 -14.57 6.57
CA GLU A 29 -4.09 -13.97 7.25
C GLU A 29 -4.00 -12.44 7.31
N ALA A 30 -3.13 -11.83 6.52
CA ALA A 30 -2.90 -10.39 6.56
C ALA A 30 -4.16 -9.60 6.21
N ILE A 31 -4.23 -8.40 6.76
CA ILE A 31 -5.29 -7.44 6.45
C ILE A 31 -4.64 -6.19 5.88
N ASN A 32 -5.15 -5.73 4.74
CA ASN A 32 -4.76 -4.46 4.14
C ASN A 32 -5.97 -3.54 4.17
N HIS A 33 -5.91 -2.54 5.03
CA HIS A 33 -7.00 -1.57 5.18
C HIS A 33 -6.58 -0.19 4.71
N GLN A 34 -6.94 0.13 3.48
CA GLN A 34 -6.89 1.52 3.03
C GLN A 34 -8.12 2.20 3.62
N VAL A 35 -7.89 3.12 4.58
CA VAL A 35 -8.97 3.62 5.44
C VAL A 35 -10.11 4.29 4.67
N ALA A 36 -9.81 4.84 3.48
CA ALA A 36 -10.83 5.39 2.60
C ALA A 36 -11.75 4.32 1.97
N GLN A 37 -11.43 3.03 2.15
CA GLN A 37 -12.13 1.90 1.55
C GLN A 37 -12.33 0.80 2.60
N SER A 38 -13.02 -0.27 2.22
CA SER A 38 -13.21 -1.44 3.09
C SER A 38 -11.92 -2.25 3.19
N PRO A 39 -11.66 -2.90 4.34
CA PRO A 39 -10.50 -3.77 4.49
C PRO A 39 -10.51 -4.94 3.51
N VAL A 40 -9.32 -5.33 3.06
CA VAL A 40 -9.12 -6.53 2.25
C VAL A 40 -8.42 -7.56 3.12
N GLU A 41 -9.04 -8.71 3.30
CA GLU A 41 -8.58 -9.75 4.22
C GLU A 41 -8.04 -10.97 3.49
N GLY A 42 -6.84 -11.38 3.89
CA GLY A 42 -6.17 -12.57 3.38
C GLY A 42 -5.24 -12.28 2.20
N LYS A 43 -4.14 -13.03 2.15
CA LYS A 43 -3.11 -12.88 1.12
C LYS A 43 -3.67 -13.03 -0.28
N ALA A 44 -4.56 -14.00 -0.51
CA ALA A 44 -5.13 -14.22 -1.83
C ALA A 44 -5.97 -13.02 -2.32
N ALA A 45 -6.79 -12.46 -1.43
CA ALA A 45 -7.60 -11.29 -1.76
C ALA A 45 -6.73 -10.04 -1.97
N ILE A 46 -5.68 -9.89 -1.18
CA ILE A 46 -4.72 -8.78 -1.32
C ILE A 46 -3.99 -8.87 -2.66
N LYS A 47 -3.57 -10.07 -3.04
CA LYS A 47 -2.93 -10.32 -4.33
C LYS A 47 -3.84 -9.94 -5.50
N GLU A 48 -5.10 -10.35 -5.42
CA GLU A 48 -6.08 -10.03 -6.45
C GLU A 48 -6.35 -8.53 -6.53
N MET A 49 -6.37 -7.85 -5.39
CA MET A 49 -6.49 -6.41 -5.34
C MET A 49 -5.35 -5.74 -6.11
N PHE A 50 -4.11 -6.15 -5.87
CA PHE A 50 -2.95 -5.59 -6.58
C PHE A 50 -2.98 -5.90 -8.06
N ARG A 51 -3.37 -7.13 -8.45
CA ARG A 51 -3.51 -7.47 -9.87
C ARG A 51 -4.46 -6.52 -10.58
N ARG A 52 -5.60 -6.26 -9.96
CA ARG A 52 -6.63 -5.38 -10.50
C ARG A 52 -6.12 -3.94 -10.60
N GLU A 53 -5.51 -3.43 -9.53
CA GLU A 53 -5.01 -2.06 -9.50
C GLU A 53 -3.89 -1.85 -10.52
N PHE A 54 -2.94 -2.76 -10.57
CA PHE A 54 -1.82 -2.66 -11.51
C PHE A 54 -2.25 -2.80 -12.97
N SER A 55 -3.36 -3.50 -13.23
CA SER A 55 -3.90 -3.62 -14.59
C SER A 55 -4.64 -2.38 -15.05
N GLN A 56 -5.10 -1.56 -14.12
CA GLN A 56 -5.91 -0.38 -14.43
C GLN A 56 -5.09 0.90 -14.56
N ALA A 57 -3.93 0.98 -13.95
CA ALA A 57 -3.13 2.19 -13.94
C ALA A 57 -1.66 1.90 -13.64
N ASP A 58 -0.79 2.73 -14.17
CA ASP A 58 0.60 2.75 -13.75
C ASP A 58 0.67 3.50 -12.41
N MET A 59 0.99 2.76 -11.36
CA MET A 59 1.05 3.31 -10.02
C MET A 59 2.50 3.43 -9.59
N THR A 60 2.86 4.58 -9.04
CA THR A 60 4.20 4.83 -8.54
C THR A 60 4.11 5.38 -7.11
N CYS A 61 4.87 4.75 -6.22
CA CYS A 61 5.02 5.18 -4.84
C CYS A 61 6.40 5.78 -4.67
N LEU A 62 6.45 7.06 -4.36
CA LEU A 62 7.70 7.76 -4.07
C LEU A 62 7.80 7.92 -2.57
N ALA A 63 8.76 7.24 -1.94
CA ALA A 63 8.94 7.30 -0.50
C ALA A 63 9.53 8.66 -0.12
N GLU A 64 8.86 9.37 0.77
CA GLU A 64 9.40 10.59 1.35
C GLU A 64 10.15 10.29 2.64
N ASN A 65 9.57 9.47 3.50
CA ASN A 65 10.19 9.03 4.74
C ASN A 65 9.73 7.62 5.08
N ILE A 66 10.60 6.85 5.72
CA ILE A 66 10.24 5.56 6.29
C ILE A 66 10.71 5.59 7.75
N PHE A 67 9.76 5.49 8.67
CA PHE A 67 10.02 5.44 10.09
C PHE A 67 9.85 4.01 10.59
N GLU A 68 10.63 3.61 11.58
CA GLU A 68 10.56 2.28 12.14
C GLU A 68 10.38 2.37 13.65
N ASP A 69 9.45 1.60 14.19
CA ASP A 69 9.19 1.53 15.62
C ASP A 69 8.79 0.09 15.96
N GLY A 70 9.73 -0.65 16.57
CA GLY A 70 9.51 -2.04 16.94
C GLY A 70 9.17 -2.90 15.73
N GLU A 71 7.99 -3.50 15.73
CA GLU A 71 7.49 -4.34 14.63
C GLU A 71 6.82 -3.52 13.52
N TRP A 72 6.76 -2.21 13.66
CA TRP A 72 6.06 -1.33 12.73
C TRP A 72 7.01 -0.53 11.86
N ALA A 73 6.62 -0.33 10.62
CA ALA A 73 7.21 0.68 9.74
C ALA A 73 6.11 1.61 9.25
N ILE A 74 6.44 2.88 9.15
CA ILE A 74 5.51 3.90 8.67
C ILE A 74 6.13 4.52 7.44
N LEU A 75 5.43 4.37 6.31
CA LEU A 75 5.83 4.92 5.01
C LEU A 75 5.04 6.18 4.73
N GLU A 76 5.75 7.29 4.64
CA GLU A 76 5.17 8.53 4.14
C GLU A 76 5.52 8.63 2.66
N TRP A 77 4.52 8.73 1.81
CA TRP A 77 4.70 8.64 0.36
C TRP A 77 3.97 9.75 -0.38
N LYS A 78 4.36 9.91 -1.64
CA LYS A 78 3.62 10.72 -2.60
C LYS A 78 3.58 9.98 -3.93
N ASP A 79 2.62 10.35 -4.78
CA ASP A 79 2.63 9.90 -6.17
C ASP A 79 3.20 10.98 -7.08
N PRO A 80 3.47 10.67 -8.36
CA PRO A 80 4.04 11.65 -9.29
C PRO A 80 3.16 12.87 -9.54
N LEU A 81 1.86 12.78 -9.24
CA LEU A 81 0.93 13.89 -9.43
C LEU A 81 0.78 14.75 -8.18
N GLY A 82 1.48 14.39 -7.09
CA GLY A 82 1.52 15.18 -5.88
C GLY A 82 0.57 14.75 -4.77
N LEU A 83 -0.21 13.69 -4.96
CA LEU A 83 -1.00 13.14 -3.87
C LEU A 83 -0.06 12.57 -2.81
N ARG A 84 -0.31 12.88 -1.55
CA ARG A 84 0.48 12.40 -0.43
C ARG A 84 -0.35 11.54 0.49
N GLY A 85 0.30 10.57 1.12
CA GLY A 85 -0.35 9.72 2.10
C GLY A 85 0.66 9.04 2.98
N CYS A 86 0.17 8.20 3.88
CA CYS A 86 1.04 7.39 4.72
C CYS A 86 0.43 6.01 4.94
N GLY A 87 1.30 5.02 5.11
CA GLY A 87 0.91 3.66 5.38
C GLY A 87 1.64 3.13 6.59
N PHE A 88 0.91 2.37 7.41
CA PHE A 88 1.44 1.70 8.58
C PHE A 88 1.51 0.22 8.28
N PHE A 89 2.69 -0.37 8.48
CA PHE A 89 2.92 -1.79 8.21
C PHE A 89 3.33 -2.47 9.50
N HIS A 90 2.52 -3.43 9.94
CA HIS A 90 2.87 -4.28 11.08
C HIS A 90 3.53 -5.55 10.53
N VAL A 91 4.79 -5.75 10.87
CA VAL A 91 5.61 -6.84 10.33
C VAL A 91 5.96 -7.81 11.44
N ARG A 92 5.79 -9.10 11.18
CA ARG A 92 6.16 -10.17 12.10
C ARG A 92 6.62 -11.37 11.30
N GLN A 93 7.75 -11.97 11.69
CA GLN A 93 8.32 -13.13 10.99
C GLN A 93 8.51 -12.87 9.50
N ASP A 94 9.05 -11.69 9.17
CA ASP A 94 9.36 -11.25 7.81
C ASP A 94 8.13 -11.12 6.89
N LYS A 95 6.94 -10.97 7.47
CA LYS A 95 5.70 -10.81 6.72
C LYS A 95 4.88 -9.65 7.28
N ILE A 96 4.16 -8.98 6.40
CA ILE A 96 3.17 -7.98 6.80
C ILE A 96 1.95 -8.75 7.30
N ILE A 97 1.58 -8.49 8.57
CA ILE A 97 0.37 -9.10 9.15
C ILE A 97 -0.80 -8.12 9.16
N TYR A 98 -0.51 -6.83 9.10
CA TYR A 98 -1.54 -5.80 9.05
C TYR A 98 -0.96 -4.55 8.39
N GLN A 99 -1.76 -3.95 7.54
CA GLN A 99 -1.39 -2.69 6.88
C GLN A 99 -2.60 -1.77 6.90
N ARG A 100 -2.39 -0.50 7.21
CA ARG A 100 -3.43 0.51 7.03
C ARG A 100 -2.84 1.72 6.34
N GLY A 101 -3.59 2.27 5.41
CA GLY A 101 -3.15 3.42 4.63
C GLY A 101 -4.10 4.59 4.79
N TYR A 102 -3.55 5.78 4.85
CA TYR A 102 -4.31 7.02 4.97
C TYR A 102 -4.00 7.92 3.79
N TRP A 103 -5.02 8.24 3.04
CA TRP A 103 -4.95 9.18 1.92
C TRP A 103 -6.33 9.76 1.69
N ASP A 104 -6.37 10.96 1.09
CA ASP A 104 -7.64 11.64 0.90
C ASP A 104 -8.27 11.23 -0.43
N LYS A 105 -9.44 10.60 -0.34
CA LYS A 105 -10.15 10.07 -1.51
C LYS A 105 -10.60 11.19 -2.46
N LEU A 106 -11.02 12.32 -1.94
CA LEU A 106 -11.44 13.45 -2.76
C LEU A 106 -10.25 14.03 -3.53
N SER A 107 -9.12 14.22 -2.85
CA SER A 107 -7.89 14.69 -3.50
C SER A 107 -7.42 13.72 -4.58
N PHE A 108 -7.49 12.42 -4.30
CA PHE A 108 -7.16 11.39 -5.27
C PHE A 108 -8.03 11.52 -6.53
N SER A 109 -9.34 11.63 -6.35
CA SER A 109 -10.28 11.75 -7.46
C SER A 109 -10.03 13.02 -8.28
N ARG A 110 -9.75 14.14 -7.62
CA ARG A 110 -9.48 15.41 -8.32
C ARG A 110 -8.19 15.35 -9.13
N ILE A 111 -7.11 14.84 -8.53
CA ILE A 111 -5.79 14.76 -9.19
C ILE A 111 -5.84 13.83 -10.39
N HIS A 112 -6.55 12.72 -10.27
CA HIS A 112 -6.65 11.70 -11.33
C HIS A 112 -7.82 11.91 -12.28
N ASN A 113 -8.53 13.03 -12.17
CA ASN A 113 -9.70 13.37 -13.00
C ASN A 113 -10.78 12.29 -12.97
N LEU A 114 -11.03 11.73 -11.80
CA LEU A 114 -12.05 10.72 -11.61
C LEU A 114 -13.36 11.38 -11.16
N PRO A 115 -14.50 10.72 -11.39
CA PRO A 115 -15.78 11.24 -10.91
C PRO A 115 -15.75 11.40 -9.39
N ILE A 116 -16.26 12.54 -8.92
CA ILE A 116 -16.39 12.78 -7.48
C ILE A 116 -17.78 12.29 -7.09
N PRO A 117 -17.87 11.33 -6.14
CA PRO A 117 -19.17 10.81 -5.73
C PRO A 117 -20.03 11.91 -5.13
N ASP A 118 -21.32 11.92 -5.47
CA ASP A 118 -22.31 12.71 -4.77
C ASP A 118 -22.53 12.11 -3.39
N GLU A 119 -22.85 12.96 -2.44
CA GLU A 119 -23.12 12.50 -1.07
C GLU A 119 -24.34 11.62 -0.96
#